data_acc7865e27434a86518bfd55ceebed0f
#
_entry.id   acc7865e27434a86518bfd55ceebed0f
#
_cell.length_a   1.000
_cell.length_b   1.000
_cell.length_c   1.000
_cell.angle_alpha   90.00
_cell.angle_beta   90.00
_cell.angle_gamma   90.00
#
_symmetry.space_group_name_H-M   'P 1'
#
loop_
_entity.id
_entity.type
_entity.pdbx_description
1 polymer ?
#
loop_
_entity_poly.entity_id
_entity_poly.type
_entity_poly.pdbx_seq_one_letter_code
_entity_poly.pdbx_strand_id
1 'polypeptide(L)'
;LTPSAFIKALLSTSLCPYFNLEVFGSFLNKQKVSITKQGIHERFNKQTETFVKVLSTSFLNYFKTEKLPKLGQLEIFTSLNIIDSSSISLHSSLSQLFKGSGGAASGAALKIQLMFDYLIGQIKELTVTSGCDNDQGFDDYFHSIEAGALYLMDLGYFKLNSFKKIREGHAFFVSRLLIGTKLFTLEKHPLDLLATLSTAESSFSQQVLMGAKAQIPVRLITQKLPKEIADRRRQRLKEDHRRRGTKLSKEALALQDWSLYITNTCETQISKEQIHQIYTLRWQIELLFKLSKSLMHIDSMRTTKSSRFIIEIYGKFMAMMLLFLLCEPVRNQCLNQFSFYKACKLLSIHSAGLIASFASKYRLKQFITFFYGELVLFAKKDIKKKHNVSIKTPLLKSNFNA
;
A
#
# COMPACT_ATOMS: atom_id res chain seq x y z
N LEU A 1 25.85 -1.92 -23.45
CA LEU A 1 24.85 -1.34 -22.57
C LEU A 1 25.29 -1.46 -21.12
N THR A 2 25.56 -0.33 -20.44
CA THR A 2 25.92 -0.31 -19.01
C THR A 2 24.71 -0.43 -18.12
N PRO A 3 24.87 -0.95 -16.87
CA PRO A 3 23.78 -0.98 -15.90
C PRO A 3 23.15 0.39 -15.65
N SER A 4 23.97 1.44 -15.55
CA SER A 4 23.47 2.82 -15.36
C SER A 4 22.60 3.28 -16.54
N ALA A 5 23.01 3.04 -17.78
CA ALA A 5 22.22 3.39 -18.95
C ALA A 5 20.89 2.62 -19.00
N PHE A 6 20.93 1.32 -18.65
CA PHE A 6 19.72 0.49 -18.57
C PHE A 6 18.72 1.04 -17.53
N ILE A 7 19.18 1.35 -16.32
CA ILE A 7 18.29 1.84 -15.24
C ILE A 7 17.72 3.22 -15.59
N LYS A 8 18.52 4.13 -16.14
CA LYS A 8 18.02 5.43 -16.60
C LYS A 8 16.94 5.28 -17.67
N ALA A 9 17.13 4.38 -18.64
CA ALA A 9 16.11 4.09 -19.65
C ALA A 9 14.87 3.41 -19.03
N LEU A 10 15.06 2.50 -18.08
CA LEU A 10 13.97 1.82 -17.35
C LEU A 10 13.09 2.82 -16.61
N LEU A 11 13.69 3.71 -15.81
CA LEU A 11 12.95 4.74 -15.06
C LEU A 11 12.20 5.69 -15.99
N SER A 12 12.86 6.16 -17.06
CA SER A 12 12.22 7.06 -18.05
C SER A 12 11.04 6.40 -18.75
N THR A 13 11.22 5.17 -19.21
CA THR A 13 10.16 4.43 -19.90
C THR A 13 9.02 4.11 -18.94
N SER A 14 9.32 3.86 -17.66
CA SER A 14 8.31 3.61 -16.63
C SER A 14 7.45 4.83 -16.31
N LEU A 15 7.94 6.04 -16.55
CA LEU A 15 7.19 7.29 -16.43
C LEU A 15 6.31 7.59 -17.65
N CYS A 16 6.54 6.89 -18.78
CA CYS A 16 5.72 7.05 -19.98
C CYS A 16 4.41 6.24 -19.83
N PRO A 17 3.31 6.68 -20.48
CA PRO A 17 2.02 5.98 -20.44
C PRO A 17 2.11 4.52 -20.90
N TYR A 18 2.97 4.26 -21.90
CA TYR A 18 3.16 2.92 -22.46
C TYR A 18 4.62 2.53 -22.38
N PHE A 19 4.86 1.37 -21.74
CA PHE A 19 6.19 0.75 -21.73
C PHE A 19 6.33 -0.11 -22.99
N ASN A 20 7.22 0.29 -23.91
CA ASN A 20 7.59 -0.51 -25.06
C ASN A 20 9.10 -0.43 -25.34
N LEU A 21 9.62 -1.36 -26.16
CA LEU A 21 11.05 -1.45 -26.42
C LEU A 21 11.56 -0.31 -27.31
N GLU A 22 10.69 0.26 -28.14
CA GLU A 22 11.02 1.40 -28.99
C GLU A 22 11.27 2.67 -28.15
N VAL A 23 10.39 2.95 -27.20
CA VAL A 23 10.57 4.06 -26.25
C VAL A 23 11.80 3.83 -25.37
N PHE A 24 11.99 2.59 -24.89
CA PHE A 24 13.19 2.22 -24.14
C PHE A 24 14.47 2.46 -24.96
N GLY A 25 14.48 2.02 -26.22
CA GLY A 25 15.58 2.25 -27.16
C GLY A 25 15.85 3.73 -27.44
N SER A 26 14.80 4.54 -27.56
CA SER A 26 14.91 5.99 -27.71
C SER A 26 15.62 6.64 -26.52
N PHE A 27 15.29 6.20 -25.28
CA PHE A 27 16.00 6.70 -24.09
C PHE A 27 17.45 6.21 -24.00
N LEU A 28 17.79 5.03 -24.54
CA LEU A 28 19.17 4.57 -24.67
C LEU A 28 19.91 5.42 -25.70
N ASN A 29 19.28 5.72 -26.80
CA ASN A 29 19.90 6.54 -27.89
C ASN A 29 20.24 7.96 -27.40
N LYS A 30 19.36 8.57 -26.57
CA LYS A 30 19.65 9.85 -25.89
C LYS A 30 20.89 9.77 -24.98
N GLN A 31 21.25 8.58 -24.52
CA GLN A 31 22.47 8.32 -23.74
C GLN A 31 23.67 7.88 -24.62
N LYS A 32 23.57 8.05 -25.94
CA LYS A 32 24.59 7.63 -26.94
C LYS A 32 24.84 6.10 -26.92
N VAL A 33 23.84 5.30 -26.57
CA VAL A 33 23.85 3.83 -26.61
C VAL A 33 23.03 3.37 -27.80
N SER A 34 23.70 2.87 -28.86
CA SER A 34 23.08 2.26 -30.03
C SER A 34 22.90 0.76 -29.79
N ILE A 35 21.66 0.27 -29.84
CA ILE A 35 21.33 -1.14 -29.67
C ILE A 35 20.02 -1.45 -30.40
N THR A 36 19.94 -2.62 -31.00
CA THR A 36 18.73 -3.06 -31.71
C THR A 36 17.60 -3.43 -30.74
N LYS A 37 16.37 -3.40 -31.21
CA LYS A 37 15.19 -3.86 -30.44
C LYS A 37 15.37 -5.28 -29.91
N GLN A 38 15.93 -6.19 -30.74
CA GLN A 38 16.24 -7.55 -30.34
C GLN A 38 17.28 -7.58 -29.22
N GLY A 39 18.36 -6.82 -29.34
CA GLY A 39 19.39 -6.71 -28.31
C GLY A 39 18.85 -6.15 -26.98
N ILE A 40 17.90 -5.20 -27.05
CA ILE A 40 17.19 -4.73 -25.85
C ILE A 40 16.34 -5.88 -25.24
N HIS A 41 15.58 -6.60 -26.09
CA HIS A 41 14.73 -7.70 -25.62
C HIS A 41 15.52 -8.79 -24.89
N GLU A 42 16.71 -9.12 -25.36
CA GLU A 42 17.60 -10.12 -24.74
C GLU A 42 18.11 -9.67 -23.36
N ARG A 43 18.25 -8.37 -23.12
CA ARG A 43 18.68 -7.82 -21.82
C ARG A 43 17.61 -7.92 -20.73
N PHE A 44 16.33 -8.13 -21.09
CA PHE A 44 15.27 -8.44 -20.11
C PHE A 44 15.32 -9.94 -19.77
N ASN A 45 16.32 -10.37 -19.02
CA ASN A 45 16.58 -11.75 -18.61
C ASN A 45 16.61 -11.91 -17.09
N LYS A 46 16.83 -13.12 -16.59
CA LYS A 46 16.82 -13.45 -15.16
C LYS A 46 17.91 -12.70 -14.37
N GLN A 47 19.08 -12.52 -14.95
CA GLN A 47 20.18 -11.78 -14.31
C GLN A 47 19.79 -10.30 -14.11
N THR A 48 19.23 -9.68 -15.15
CA THR A 48 18.74 -8.29 -15.07
C THR A 48 17.56 -8.18 -14.11
N GLU A 49 16.69 -9.18 -14.05
CA GLU A 49 15.60 -9.23 -13.07
C GLU A 49 16.15 -9.21 -11.63
N THR A 50 17.14 -10.08 -11.32
CA THR A 50 17.78 -10.12 -10.02
C THR A 50 18.46 -8.79 -9.69
N PHE A 51 19.19 -8.22 -10.65
CA PHE A 51 19.84 -6.92 -10.49
C PHE A 51 18.84 -5.81 -10.16
N VAL A 52 17.73 -5.73 -10.90
CA VAL A 52 16.71 -4.70 -10.66
C VAL A 52 16.00 -4.88 -9.32
N LYS A 53 15.75 -6.12 -8.88
CA LYS A 53 15.20 -6.41 -7.55
C LYS A 53 16.14 -5.92 -6.44
N VAL A 54 17.41 -6.29 -6.47
CA VAL A 54 18.41 -5.86 -5.49
C VAL A 54 18.56 -4.34 -5.48
N LEU A 55 18.61 -3.72 -6.67
CA LEU A 55 18.67 -2.27 -6.78
C LEU A 55 17.44 -1.59 -6.20
N SER A 56 16.25 -2.14 -6.44
CA SER A 56 14.99 -1.62 -5.87
C SER A 56 15.02 -1.65 -4.34
N THR A 57 15.47 -2.74 -3.74
CA THR A 57 15.63 -2.85 -2.28
C THR A 57 16.65 -1.84 -1.75
N SER A 58 17.80 -1.71 -2.42
CA SER A 58 18.81 -0.71 -2.05
C SER A 58 18.29 0.72 -2.20
N PHE A 59 17.50 0.99 -3.24
CA PHE A 59 16.85 2.27 -3.45
C PHE A 59 15.86 2.59 -2.31
N LEU A 60 15.05 1.60 -1.90
CA LEU A 60 14.13 1.72 -0.75
C LEU A 60 14.88 2.08 0.55
N ASN A 61 16.03 1.43 0.79
CA ASN A 61 16.79 1.62 2.01
C ASN A 61 17.59 2.92 2.05
N TYR A 62 18.02 3.42 0.88
CA TYR A 62 18.84 4.64 0.78
C TYR A 62 18.03 5.92 1.00
N PHE A 63 16.82 5.98 0.48
CA PHE A 63 15.97 7.16 0.57
C PHE A 63 15.10 7.11 1.84
N LYS A 64 15.74 7.23 3.01
CA LYS A 64 15.03 7.53 4.25
C LYS A 64 14.71 9.01 4.28
N THR A 65 13.46 9.36 4.01
CA THR A 65 12.98 10.74 4.18
C THR A 65 12.77 11.05 5.65
N GLU A 66 12.81 12.31 6.01
CA GLU A 66 12.43 12.76 7.35
C GLU A 66 10.93 12.53 7.58
N LYS A 67 10.55 12.30 8.84
CA LYS A 67 9.13 12.18 9.21
C LYS A 67 8.38 13.43 8.81
N LEU A 68 7.17 13.25 8.33
CA LEU A 68 6.29 14.40 8.05
C LEU A 68 6.07 15.19 9.34
N PRO A 69 6.30 16.51 9.32
CA PRO A 69 6.07 17.34 10.50
C PRO A 69 4.58 17.34 10.86
N LYS A 70 4.30 17.33 12.18
CA LYS A 70 2.97 17.50 12.77
C LYS A 70 1.96 16.38 12.47
N LEU A 71 2.34 15.14 12.78
CA LEU A 71 1.40 14.02 12.79
C LEU A 71 0.76 13.78 14.17
N GLY A 72 0.94 14.70 15.13
CA GLY A 72 0.36 14.63 16.46
C GLY A 72 0.71 13.32 17.16
N GLN A 73 -0.30 12.59 17.64
CA GLN A 73 -0.09 11.35 18.40
C GLN A 73 0.62 10.22 17.64
N LEU A 74 0.71 10.29 16.32
CA LEU A 74 1.43 9.27 15.53
C LEU A 74 2.96 9.43 15.66
N GLU A 75 3.46 10.56 16.18
CA GLU A 75 4.90 10.80 16.39
C GLU A 75 5.53 9.87 17.43
N ILE A 76 4.72 9.27 18.31
CA ILE A 76 5.20 8.27 19.29
C ILE A 76 5.67 6.97 18.62
N PHE A 77 5.25 6.70 17.38
CA PHE A 77 5.66 5.51 16.66
C PHE A 77 6.89 5.79 15.80
N THR A 78 7.79 4.81 15.72
CA THR A 78 8.99 4.90 14.87
C THR A 78 8.63 4.93 13.40
N SER A 79 7.61 4.14 12.98
CA SER A 79 7.02 4.11 11.64
C SER A 79 5.55 3.72 11.71
N LEU A 80 4.78 4.03 10.66
CA LEU A 80 3.40 3.56 10.49
C LEU A 80 3.32 2.75 9.20
N ASN A 81 3.40 1.45 9.35
CA ASN A 81 3.47 0.51 8.24
C ASN A 81 2.08 0.03 7.85
N ILE A 82 1.65 0.37 6.64
CA ILE A 82 0.40 -0.09 6.05
C ILE A 82 0.74 -1.23 5.10
N ILE A 83 0.09 -2.39 5.29
CA ILE A 83 0.32 -3.60 4.50
C ILE A 83 -0.94 -3.91 3.70
N ASP A 84 -0.79 -4.12 2.41
CA ASP A 84 -1.86 -4.57 1.52
C ASP A 84 -1.30 -5.21 0.25
N SER A 85 -2.15 -5.87 -0.53
CA SER A 85 -1.80 -6.46 -1.81
C SER A 85 -2.73 -6.01 -2.93
N SER A 86 -2.24 -6.12 -4.15
CA SER A 86 -3.05 -5.89 -5.34
C SER A 86 -2.72 -6.90 -6.43
N SER A 87 -3.76 -7.55 -6.96
CA SER A 87 -3.61 -8.50 -8.06
C SER A 87 -3.70 -7.81 -9.42
N ILE A 88 -2.93 -8.34 -10.37
CA ILE A 88 -2.87 -7.92 -11.76
C ILE A 88 -3.06 -9.15 -12.62
N SER A 89 -4.04 -9.11 -13.53
CA SER A 89 -4.25 -10.18 -14.51
C SER A 89 -3.13 -10.19 -15.54
N LEU A 90 -2.65 -11.37 -15.89
CA LEU A 90 -1.59 -11.60 -16.85
C LEU A 90 -2.10 -12.33 -18.08
N HIS A 91 -1.26 -12.33 -19.14
CA HIS A 91 -1.50 -13.17 -20.30
C HIS A 91 -1.47 -14.66 -19.90
N SER A 92 -2.37 -15.47 -20.44
CA SER A 92 -2.54 -16.89 -20.07
C SER A 92 -1.25 -17.73 -20.22
N SER A 93 -0.35 -17.37 -21.13
CA SER A 93 0.95 -18.03 -21.29
C SER A 93 1.86 -17.97 -20.05
N LEU A 94 1.56 -17.07 -19.11
CA LEU A 94 2.32 -16.93 -17.86
C LEU A 94 1.71 -17.73 -16.69
N SER A 95 0.64 -18.51 -16.91
CA SER A 95 -0.09 -19.24 -15.87
C SER A 95 0.75 -20.28 -15.13
N GLN A 96 1.76 -20.87 -15.77
CA GLN A 96 2.67 -21.81 -15.10
C GLN A 96 3.58 -21.13 -14.07
N LEU A 97 3.94 -19.87 -14.30
CA LEU A 97 4.83 -19.09 -13.41
C LEU A 97 4.03 -18.26 -12.39
N PHE A 98 2.88 -17.76 -12.81
CA PHE A 98 2.02 -16.89 -12.01
C PHE A 98 0.58 -17.39 -12.08
N LYS A 99 0.27 -18.37 -11.26
CA LYS A 99 -1.07 -18.94 -11.19
C LYS A 99 -2.08 -17.91 -10.69
N GLY A 100 -3.17 -17.73 -11.43
CA GLY A 100 -4.31 -16.91 -11.01
C GLY A 100 -5.31 -17.71 -10.18
N SER A 101 -6.34 -17.03 -9.67
CA SER A 101 -7.39 -17.66 -8.85
C SER A 101 -8.36 -18.54 -9.65
N GLY A 102 -8.33 -18.48 -10.99
CA GLY A 102 -9.22 -19.27 -11.87
C GLY A 102 -10.68 -18.79 -11.85
N GLY A 103 -11.57 -19.63 -12.42
CA GLY A 103 -12.99 -19.29 -12.55
C GLY A 103 -13.22 -18.08 -13.46
N ALA A 104 -14.04 -17.13 -13.03
CA ALA A 104 -14.26 -15.86 -13.74
C ALA A 104 -13.06 -14.91 -13.69
N ALA A 105 -12.06 -15.18 -12.83
CA ALA A 105 -10.80 -14.46 -12.77
C ALA A 105 -9.80 -15.03 -13.80
N SER A 106 -8.72 -14.28 -14.07
CA SER A 106 -7.68 -14.74 -14.99
C SER A 106 -7.02 -16.03 -14.48
N GLY A 107 -6.75 -16.99 -15.37
CA GLY A 107 -5.95 -18.19 -15.09
C GLY A 107 -4.48 -17.87 -14.78
N ALA A 108 -4.01 -16.68 -15.18
CA ALA A 108 -2.68 -16.15 -14.87
C ALA A 108 -2.83 -14.78 -14.20
N ALA A 109 -2.29 -14.64 -13.01
CA ALA A 109 -2.28 -13.38 -12.28
C ALA A 109 -1.03 -13.27 -11.41
N LEU A 110 -0.61 -12.05 -11.18
CA LEU A 110 0.47 -11.70 -10.27
C LEU A 110 -0.11 -10.86 -9.14
N LYS A 111 0.38 -11.07 -7.94
CA LYS A 111 0.05 -10.27 -6.76
C LYS A 111 1.26 -9.45 -6.34
N ILE A 112 1.05 -8.16 -6.16
CA ILE A 112 2.03 -7.23 -5.60
C ILE A 112 1.73 -7.09 -4.12
N GLN A 113 2.66 -7.55 -3.30
CA GLN A 113 2.66 -7.37 -1.85
C GLN A 113 3.44 -6.09 -1.55
N LEU A 114 2.86 -5.19 -0.76
CA LEU A 114 3.44 -3.87 -0.52
C LEU A 114 3.33 -3.49 0.95
N MET A 115 4.43 -2.99 1.53
CA MET A 115 4.44 -2.29 2.81
C MET A 115 4.80 -0.82 2.58
N PHE A 116 3.93 0.07 3.02
CA PHE A 116 4.06 1.51 2.87
C PHE A 116 4.15 2.19 4.24
N ASP A 117 5.24 2.91 4.48
CA ASP A 117 5.37 3.73 5.67
C ASP A 117 4.68 5.09 5.45
N TYR A 118 3.57 5.28 6.15
CA TYR A 118 2.77 6.48 6.05
C TYR A 118 3.47 7.73 6.63
N LEU A 119 4.30 7.56 7.70
CA LEU A 119 4.96 8.69 8.37
C LEU A 119 5.99 9.38 7.49
N ILE A 120 6.68 8.60 6.67
CA ILE A 120 7.68 9.12 5.73
C ILE A 120 7.19 9.15 4.28
N GLY A 121 6.00 8.56 4.01
CA GLY A 121 5.42 8.56 2.67
C GLY A 121 6.18 7.68 1.66
N GLN A 122 6.77 6.56 2.11
CA GLN A 122 7.61 5.70 1.27
C GLN A 122 7.18 4.24 1.29
N ILE A 123 7.48 3.55 0.19
CA ILE A 123 7.39 2.09 0.12
C ILE A 123 8.60 1.51 0.86
N LYS A 124 8.37 0.69 1.88
CA LYS A 124 9.43 -0.03 2.62
C LYS A 124 9.73 -1.39 2.00
N GLU A 125 8.70 -2.09 1.55
CA GLU A 125 8.86 -3.41 0.96
C GLU A 125 7.94 -3.57 -0.26
N LEU A 126 8.46 -4.26 -1.25
CA LEU A 126 7.76 -4.61 -2.48
C LEU A 126 8.15 -6.03 -2.87
N THR A 127 7.17 -6.93 -2.86
CA THR A 127 7.36 -8.32 -3.30
C THR A 127 6.29 -8.70 -4.31
N VAL A 128 6.69 -9.54 -5.26
CA VAL A 128 5.83 -10.04 -6.32
C VAL A 128 5.63 -11.54 -6.14
N THR A 129 4.37 -11.96 -6.02
CA THR A 129 3.97 -13.36 -5.82
C THR A 129 2.93 -13.80 -6.85
N SER A 130 2.54 -15.07 -6.86
CA SER A 130 1.44 -15.56 -7.69
C SER A 130 0.10 -14.98 -7.25
N GLY A 131 -0.80 -14.76 -8.20
CA GLY A 131 -2.11 -14.17 -7.92
C GLY A 131 -3.00 -15.01 -6.99
N CYS A 132 -2.80 -16.32 -6.98
CA CYS A 132 -3.51 -17.24 -6.08
C CYS A 132 -2.91 -17.34 -4.68
N ASP A 133 -1.73 -16.76 -4.42
CA ASP A 133 -1.12 -16.81 -3.10
C ASP A 133 -1.99 -16.09 -2.07
N ASN A 134 -2.18 -16.73 -0.91
CA ASN A 134 -3.00 -16.16 0.16
C ASN A 134 -2.19 -15.10 0.93
N ASP A 135 -2.80 -13.95 1.18
CA ASP A 135 -2.18 -12.87 1.97
C ASP A 135 -1.82 -13.32 3.40
N GLN A 136 -2.63 -14.21 4.00
CA GLN A 136 -2.31 -14.82 5.30
C GLN A 136 -1.05 -15.69 5.26
N GLY A 137 -0.68 -16.24 4.11
CA GLY A 137 0.54 -17.03 3.92
C GLY A 137 1.80 -16.18 3.74
N PHE A 138 1.65 -14.89 3.49
CA PHE A 138 2.78 -14.00 3.24
C PHE A 138 3.35 -13.46 4.57
N ASP A 139 4.39 -14.12 5.06
CA ASP A 139 5.02 -13.81 6.36
C ASP A 139 6.28 -12.92 6.25
N ASP A 140 6.72 -12.57 5.04
CA ASP A 140 7.98 -11.87 4.80
C ASP A 140 8.05 -10.53 5.53
N TYR A 141 6.93 -9.79 5.61
CA TYR A 141 6.83 -8.54 6.37
C TYR A 141 7.19 -8.66 7.86
N PHE A 142 7.11 -9.87 8.42
CA PHE A 142 7.26 -10.12 9.84
C PHE A 142 8.57 -10.85 10.17
N HIS A 143 9.52 -10.92 9.22
CA HIS A 143 10.85 -11.44 9.48
C HIS A 143 11.76 -10.40 10.16
N SER A 144 11.53 -9.13 9.90
CA SER A 144 12.29 -8.03 10.49
C SER A 144 11.33 -6.95 10.98
N ILE A 145 10.85 -7.11 12.22
CA ILE A 145 9.94 -6.17 12.86
C ILE A 145 10.74 -5.03 13.47
N GLU A 146 10.34 -3.81 13.15
CA GLU A 146 10.93 -2.59 13.69
C GLU A 146 10.28 -2.27 15.05
N ALA A 147 11.07 -2.24 16.12
CA ALA A 147 10.58 -1.88 17.44
C ALA A 147 9.99 -0.46 17.46
N GLY A 148 8.86 -0.30 18.13
CA GLY A 148 8.14 0.98 18.18
C GLY A 148 7.29 1.29 16.93
N ALA A 149 7.33 0.46 15.88
CA ALA A 149 6.51 0.64 14.68
C ALA A 149 5.03 0.30 14.93
N LEU A 150 4.12 0.99 14.25
CA LEU A 150 2.70 0.65 14.21
C LEU A 150 2.35 0.00 12.88
N TYR A 151 1.76 -1.19 12.91
CA TYR A 151 1.31 -1.94 11.72
C TYR A 151 -0.21 -1.84 11.56
N LEU A 152 -0.67 -1.36 10.40
CA LEU A 152 -2.08 -1.36 10.01
C LEU A 152 -2.31 -2.45 8.96
N MET A 153 -3.15 -3.42 9.29
CA MET A 153 -3.40 -4.58 8.45
C MET A 153 -4.89 -4.76 8.15
N ASP A 154 -5.19 -5.21 6.93
CA ASP A 154 -6.54 -5.65 6.59
C ASP A 154 -6.81 -7.06 7.11
N LEU A 155 -8.09 -7.47 7.12
CA LEU A 155 -8.51 -8.82 7.50
C LEU A 155 -7.87 -9.93 6.64
N GLY A 156 -7.46 -9.61 5.41
CA GLY A 156 -6.68 -10.52 4.56
C GLY A 156 -5.36 -10.97 5.18
N TYR A 157 -4.76 -10.16 6.06
CA TYR A 157 -3.53 -10.46 6.78
C TYR A 157 -3.78 -10.90 8.23
N PHE A 158 -5.02 -11.14 8.63
CA PHE A 158 -5.35 -11.53 9.99
C PHE A 158 -4.82 -12.93 10.32
N LYS A 159 -3.70 -12.99 11.02
CA LYS A 159 -3.05 -14.23 11.44
C LYS A 159 -2.51 -14.06 12.86
N LEU A 160 -2.93 -14.93 13.76
CA LEU A 160 -2.53 -14.83 15.19
C LEU A 160 -1.01 -14.82 15.37
N ASN A 161 -0.31 -15.63 14.58
CA ASN A 161 1.16 -15.68 14.63
C ASN A 161 1.81 -14.34 14.24
N SER A 162 1.26 -13.61 13.28
CA SER A 162 1.76 -12.29 12.88
C SER A 162 1.60 -11.27 14.00
N PHE A 163 0.44 -11.26 14.68
CA PHE A 163 0.22 -10.40 15.85
C PHE A 163 1.17 -10.74 17.01
N LYS A 164 1.45 -12.05 17.23
CA LYS A 164 2.41 -12.50 18.21
C LYS A 164 3.82 -12.01 17.88
N LYS A 165 4.29 -12.19 16.65
CA LYS A 165 5.59 -11.71 16.18
C LYS A 165 5.74 -10.18 16.34
N ILE A 166 4.71 -9.39 15.93
CA ILE A 166 4.74 -7.93 16.08
C ILE A 166 4.92 -7.55 17.55
N ARG A 167 4.19 -8.18 18.45
CA ARG A 167 4.28 -7.92 19.88
C ARG A 167 5.64 -8.32 20.45
N GLU A 168 6.15 -9.48 20.11
CA GLU A 168 7.48 -9.97 20.52
C GLU A 168 8.61 -9.08 20.01
N GLY A 169 8.42 -8.47 18.83
CA GLY A 169 9.33 -7.45 18.27
C GLY A 169 9.16 -6.05 18.85
N HIS A 170 8.43 -5.90 19.99
CA HIS A 170 8.16 -4.61 20.63
C HIS A 170 7.53 -3.57 19.70
N ALA A 171 6.71 -4.02 18.77
CA ALA A 171 5.94 -3.20 17.85
C ALA A 171 4.44 -3.25 18.16
N PHE A 172 3.69 -2.41 17.49
CA PHE A 172 2.28 -2.22 17.70
C PHE A 172 1.48 -2.57 16.44
N PHE A 173 0.21 -2.92 16.62
CA PHE A 173 -0.70 -3.15 15.52
C PHE A 173 -2.09 -2.58 15.79
N VAL A 174 -2.79 -2.24 14.72
CA VAL A 174 -4.23 -2.02 14.70
C VAL A 174 -4.82 -2.83 13.54
N SER A 175 -5.80 -3.66 13.83
CA SER A 175 -6.54 -4.44 12.84
C SER A 175 -8.02 -4.49 13.21
N ARG A 176 -8.86 -4.83 12.25
CA ARG A 176 -10.23 -5.24 12.55
C ARG A 176 -10.22 -6.65 13.14
N LEU A 177 -11.15 -6.92 14.04
CA LEU A 177 -11.35 -8.27 14.54
C LEU A 177 -12.00 -9.14 13.46
N LEU A 178 -11.41 -10.29 13.18
CA LEU A 178 -12.03 -11.30 12.32
C LEU A 178 -13.14 -12.00 13.07
N ILE A 179 -14.37 -11.94 12.55
CA ILE A 179 -15.53 -12.59 13.15
C ILE A 179 -15.28 -14.11 13.27
N GLY A 180 -15.63 -14.68 14.42
CA GLY A 180 -15.34 -16.08 14.75
C GLY A 180 -14.02 -16.30 15.48
N THR A 181 -13.18 -15.27 15.64
CA THR A 181 -11.99 -15.36 16.48
C THR A 181 -12.39 -15.57 17.94
N LYS A 182 -11.87 -16.61 18.59
CA LYS A 182 -12.12 -16.89 20.02
C LYS A 182 -11.45 -15.83 20.88
N LEU A 183 -12.22 -15.23 21.74
CA LEU A 183 -11.78 -14.25 22.75
C LEU A 183 -12.03 -14.79 24.14
N PHE A 184 -11.17 -14.38 25.09
CA PHE A 184 -11.25 -14.78 26.50
C PHE A 184 -11.02 -13.55 27.38
N THR A 185 -11.57 -13.57 28.59
CA THR A 185 -11.21 -12.61 29.64
C THR A 185 -9.75 -12.80 30.06
N LEU A 186 -9.20 -11.89 30.85
CA LEU A 186 -7.84 -12.04 31.40
C LEU A 186 -7.72 -13.28 32.32
N GLU A 187 -8.83 -13.69 32.94
CA GLU A 187 -8.95 -14.91 33.76
C GLU A 187 -9.13 -16.18 32.91
N LYS A 188 -9.01 -16.06 31.57
CA LYS A 188 -9.10 -17.15 30.59
C LYS A 188 -10.52 -17.77 30.45
N HIS A 189 -11.55 -17.11 30.87
CA HIS A 189 -12.93 -17.51 30.59
C HIS A 189 -13.33 -17.10 29.16
N PRO A 190 -14.07 -17.94 28.41
CA PRO A 190 -14.58 -17.55 27.10
C PRO A 190 -15.40 -16.27 27.17
N LEU A 191 -15.12 -15.31 26.29
CA LEU A 191 -15.86 -14.06 26.20
C LEU A 191 -17.00 -14.21 25.19
N ASP A 192 -18.25 -14.04 25.68
CA ASP A 192 -19.39 -13.88 24.79
C ASP A 192 -19.44 -12.43 24.28
N LEU A 193 -19.00 -12.26 23.05
CA LEU A 193 -18.92 -10.94 22.42
C LEU A 193 -20.31 -10.30 22.23
N LEU A 194 -21.34 -11.10 21.89
CA LEU A 194 -22.69 -10.57 21.72
C LEU A 194 -23.32 -10.15 23.04
N ALA A 195 -23.19 -10.94 24.10
CA ALA A 195 -23.64 -10.55 25.42
C ALA A 195 -22.94 -9.27 25.88
N THR A 196 -21.63 -9.15 25.67
CA THR A 196 -20.86 -7.95 26.01
C THR A 196 -21.34 -6.74 25.21
N LEU A 197 -21.60 -6.89 23.91
CA LEU A 197 -22.07 -5.79 23.07
C LEU A 197 -23.51 -5.38 23.35
N SER A 198 -24.36 -6.29 23.82
CA SER A 198 -25.76 -5.99 24.15
C SER A 198 -25.89 -5.03 25.31
N THR A 199 -24.93 -5.04 26.24
CA THR A 199 -24.89 -4.15 27.42
C THR A 199 -24.14 -2.83 27.15
N ALA A 200 -23.45 -2.72 25.99
CA ALA A 200 -22.66 -1.55 25.63
C ALA A 200 -23.53 -0.45 24.99
N GLU A 201 -23.41 0.79 25.47
CA GLU A 201 -24.20 1.92 24.95
C GLU A 201 -23.74 2.37 23.55
N SER A 202 -22.46 2.72 23.38
CA SER A 202 -21.95 3.27 22.11
C SER A 202 -20.56 2.78 21.73
N SER A 203 -19.61 2.81 22.68
CA SER A 203 -18.25 2.33 22.48
C SER A 203 -17.64 1.90 23.80
N PHE A 204 -16.82 0.84 23.76
CA PHE A 204 -16.03 0.45 24.92
C PHE A 204 -14.66 -0.09 24.49
N SER A 205 -13.77 -0.16 25.48
CA SER A 205 -12.43 -0.70 25.34
C SER A 205 -12.17 -1.66 26.49
N GLN A 206 -11.73 -2.89 26.18
CA GLN A 206 -11.48 -3.94 27.17
C GLN A 206 -10.23 -4.73 26.82
N GLN A 207 -9.44 -5.10 27.83
CA GLN A 207 -8.34 -6.05 27.66
C GLN A 207 -8.89 -7.47 27.57
N VAL A 208 -8.44 -8.21 26.57
CA VAL A 208 -8.87 -9.59 26.28
C VAL A 208 -7.68 -10.44 25.82
N LEU A 209 -7.84 -11.76 25.89
CA LEU A 209 -6.91 -12.71 25.30
C LEU A 209 -7.50 -13.22 23.98
N MET A 210 -6.74 -13.13 22.89
CA MET A 210 -7.15 -13.50 21.55
C MET A 210 -6.55 -14.85 21.14
N GLY A 211 -7.41 -15.77 20.67
CA GLY A 211 -7.05 -17.10 20.20
C GLY A 211 -7.02 -18.16 21.29
N ALA A 212 -7.65 -19.32 21.03
CA ALA A 212 -7.79 -20.39 22.01
C ALA A 212 -6.47 -20.93 22.57
N LYS A 213 -5.46 -21.12 21.68
CA LYS A 213 -4.13 -21.59 22.08
C LYS A 213 -3.14 -20.44 22.26
N ALA A 214 -3.19 -19.45 21.38
CA ALA A 214 -2.21 -18.36 21.35
C ALA A 214 -2.38 -17.38 22.53
N GLN A 215 -3.62 -17.16 23.00
CA GLN A 215 -3.99 -16.28 24.11
C GLN A 215 -3.22 -14.95 24.12
N ILE A 216 -3.19 -14.29 22.98
CA ILE A 216 -2.43 -13.04 22.79
C ILE A 216 -3.18 -11.92 23.52
N PRO A 217 -2.57 -11.25 24.51
CA PRO A 217 -3.18 -10.10 25.16
C PRO A 217 -3.33 -8.94 24.16
N VAL A 218 -4.58 -8.50 23.98
CA VAL A 218 -4.95 -7.39 23.10
C VAL A 218 -6.02 -6.55 23.74
N ARG A 219 -6.12 -5.33 23.33
CA ARG A 219 -7.23 -4.43 23.65
C ARG A 219 -8.28 -4.55 22.56
N LEU A 220 -9.46 -5.02 22.90
CA LEU A 220 -10.65 -5.00 22.05
C LEU A 220 -11.32 -3.63 22.18
N ILE A 221 -11.50 -2.96 21.06
CA ILE A 221 -12.19 -1.67 20.99
C ILE A 221 -13.40 -1.83 20.07
N THR A 222 -14.54 -1.40 20.54
CA THR A 222 -15.79 -1.50 19.80
C THR A 222 -16.43 -0.13 19.64
N GLN A 223 -17.04 0.10 18.49
CA GLN A 223 -17.77 1.33 18.20
C GLN A 223 -19.07 0.98 17.50
N LYS A 224 -20.19 1.41 18.07
CA LYS A 224 -21.51 1.23 17.46
C LYS A 224 -21.65 2.10 16.22
N LEU A 225 -22.16 1.53 15.17
CA LEU A 225 -22.31 2.22 13.89
C LEU A 225 -23.68 2.91 13.78
N PRO A 226 -23.76 4.01 13.04
CA PRO A 226 -25.04 4.56 12.60
C PRO A 226 -25.88 3.48 11.87
N LYS A 227 -27.19 3.47 12.14
CA LYS A 227 -28.11 2.45 11.60
C LYS A 227 -27.99 2.27 10.09
N GLU A 228 -27.88 3.37 9.33
CA GLU A 228 -27.75 3.32 7.88
C GLU A 228 -26.49 2.57 7.41
N ILE A 229 -25.37 2.73 8.13
CA ILE A 229 -24.11 2.02 7.81
C ILE A 229 -24.24 0.55 8.16
N ALA A 230 -24.81 0.25 9.32
CA ALA A 230 -25.05 -1.12 9.77
C ALA A 230 -25.99 -1.88 8.80
N ASP A 231 -27.06 -1.25 8.34
CA ASP A 231 -28.00 -1.81 7.37
C ASP A 231 -27.32 -2.13 6.04
N ARG A 232 -26.51 -1.22 5.50
CA ARG A 232 -25.73 -1.46 4.29
C ARG A 232 -24.74 -2.62 4.44
N ARG A 233 -24.09 -2.74 5.63
CA ARG A 233 -23.17 -3.85 5.91
C ARG A 233 -23.93 -5.19 5.98
N ARG A 234 -25.08 -5.23 6.64
CA ARG A 234 -25.95 -6.42 6.71
C ARG A 234 -26.41 -6.85 5.32
N GLN A 235 -26.83 -5.90 4.49
CA GLN A 235 -27.25 -6.19 3.13
C GLN A 235 -26.10 -6.81 2.31
N ARG A 236 -24.92 -6.19 2.31
CA ARG A 236 -23.74 -6.72 1.62
C ARG A 236 -23.37 -8.12 2.10
N LEU A 237 -23.40 -8.34 3.40
CA LEU A 237 -23.10 -9.66 3.98
C LEU A 237 -24.11 -10.73 3.51
N LYS A 238 -25.41 -10.40 3.47
CA LYS A 238 -26.46 -11.30 2.93
C LYS A 238 -26.23 -11.62 1.46
N GLU A 239 -25.91 -10.61 0.64
CA GLU A 239 -25.61 -10.77 -0.78
C GLU A 239 -24.37 -11.65 -1.01
N ASP A 240 -23.31 -11.45 -0.24
CA ASP A 240 -22.09 -12.25 -0.33
C ASP A 240 -22.32 -13.70 0.05
N HIS A 241 -23.08 -13.97 1.13
CA HIS A 241 -23.45 -15.33 1.53
C HIS A 241 -24.36 -16.01 0.49
N ARG A 242 -25.33 -15.28 -0.08
CA ARG A 242 -26.18 -15.78 -1.19
C ARG A 242 -25.35 -16.16 -2.39
N ARG A 243 -24.40 -15.29 -2.80
CA ARG A 243 -23.51 -15.53 -3.94
C ARG A 243 -22.61 -16.75 -3.77
N ARG A 244 -22.15 -16.98 -2.52
CA ARG A 244 -21.28 -18.11 -2.16
C ARG A 244 -22.03 -19.38 -1.79
N GLY A 245 -23.36 -19.37 -1.73
CA GLY A 245 -24.17 -20.51 -1.28
C GLY A 245 -23.91 -20.90 0.17
N THR A 246 -23.50 -20.00 1.05
CA THR A 246 -23.15 -20.27 2.45
C THR A 246 -24.24 -19.82 3.41
N LYS A 247 -24.40 -20.52 4.54
CA LYS A 247 -25.34 -20.11 5.59
C LYS A 247 -24.81 -18.92 6.37
N LEU A 248 -25.67 -17.94 6.63
CA LEU A 248 -25.37 -16.76 7.39
C LEU A 248 -25.86 -16.92 8.84
N SER A 249 -24.97 -16.74 9.83
CA SER A 249 -25.34 -16.84 11.23
C SER A 249 -26.03 -15.55 11.72
N LYS A 250 -26.94 -15.68 12.70
CA LYS A 250 -27.57 -14.54 13.36
C LYS A 250 -26.53 -13.66 14.07
N GLU A 251 -25.51 -14.29 14.66
CA GLU A 251 -24.38 -13.62 15.28
C GLU A 251 -23.63 -12.71 14.30
N ALA A 252 -23.27 -13.25 13.13
CA ALA A 252 -22.57 -12.47 12.10
C ALA A 252 -23.38 -11.25 11.64
N LEU A 253 -24.72 -11.35 11.61
CA LEU A 253 -25.60 -10.23 11.30
C LEU A 253 -25.64 -9.19 12.42
N ALA A 254 -25.73 -9.60 13.68
CA ALA A 254 -25.74 -8.71 14.83
C ALA A 254 -24.42 -7.93 14.97
N LEU A 255 -23.30 -8.58 14.68
CA LEU A 255 -21.98 -7.94 14.72
C LEU A 255 -21.78 -6.85 13.65
N GLN A 256 -22.65 -6.77 12.60
CA GLN A 256 -22.58 -5.70 11.63
C GLN A 256 -22.96 -4.32 12.18
N ASP A 257 -23.60 -4.27 13.34
CA ASP A 257 -23.92 -3.02 14.05
C ASP A 257 -22.70 -2.36 14.67
N TRP A 258 -21.57 -3.07 14.69
CA TRP A 258 -20.36 -2.65 15.37
C TRP A 258 -19.15 -2.61 14.45
N SER A 259 -18.26 -1.68 14.68
CA SER A 259 -16.88 -1.76 14.24
C SER A 259 -16.03 -2.33 15.38
N LEU A 260 -15.35 -3.44 15.11
CA LEU A 260 -14.57 -4.20 16.08
C LEU A 260 -13.09 -4.09 15.70
N TYR A 261 -12.28 -3.53 16.59
CA TYR A 261 -10.84 -3.37 16.41
C TYR A 261 -10.08 -4.12 17.49
N ILE A 262 -8.90 -4.58 17.15
CA ILE A 262 -7.91 -5.15 18.06
C ILE A 262 -6.59 -4.40 17.95
N THR A 263 -5.94 -4.19 19.07
CA THR A 263 -4.65 -3.53 19.15
C THR A 263 -3.89 -3.99 20.39
N ASN A 264 -2.57 -3.87 20.38
CA ASN A 264 -1.72 -4.01 21.56
C ASN A 264 -1.21 -2.65 22.09
N THR A 265 -1.73 -1.52 21.55
CA THR A 265 -1.45 -0.19 22.10
C THR A 265 -2.23 0.06 23.39
N CYS A 266 -1.69 0.88 24.29
CA CYS A 266 -2.43 1.34 25.45
C CYS A 266 -3.34 2.54 25.11
N GLU A 267 -4.21 2.93 26.06
CA GLU A 267 -5.17 4.03 25.85
C GLU A 267 -4.47 5.38 25.65
N THR A 268 -3.33 5.59 26.31
CA THR A 268 -2.52 6.82 26.17
C THR A 268 -1.81 6.93 24.81
N GLN A 269 -1.57 5.80 24.15
CA GLN A 269 -0.97 5.78 22.82
C GLN A 269 -2.03 5.99 21.72
N ILE A 270 -3.14 5.27 21.81
CA ILE A 270 -4.28 5.40 20.89
C ILE A 270 -5.56 5.25 21.70
N SER A 271 -6.33 6.32 21.82
CA SER A 271 -7.61 6.26 22.53
C SER A 271 -8.67 5.48 21.73
N LYS A 272 -9.73 5.03 22.41
CA LYS A 272 -10.84 4.32 21.74
C LYS A 272 -11.55 5.19 20.70
N GLU A 273 -11.56 6.50 20.86
CA GLU A 273 -12.14 7.46 19.92
C GLU A 273 -11.29 7.57 18.64
N GLN A 274 -9.98 7.45 18.77
CA GLN A 274 -9.02 7.64 17.68
C GLN A 274 -8.80 6.39 16.84
N ILE A 275 -9.07 5.20 17.38
CA ILE A 275 -8.77 3.92 16.72
C ILE A 275 -9.35 3.84 15.30
N HIS A 276 -10.58 4.33 15.12
CA HIS A 276 -11.23 4.34 13.81
C HIS A 276 -10.49 5.23 12.80
N GLN A 277 -10.12 6.44 13.23
CA GLN A 277 -9.40 7.40 12.38
C GLN A 277 -8.04 6.84 11.98
N ILE A 278 -7.30 6.25 12.92
CA ILE A 278 -5.99 5.62 12.65
C ILE A 278 -6.16 4.44 11.69
N TYR A 279 -7.14 3.57 11.93
CA TYR A 279 -7.37 2.45 11.02
C TYR A 279 -7.77 2.89 9.61
N THR A 280 -8.46 4.01 9.45
CA THR A 280 -8.81 4.54 8.13
C THR A 280 -7.59 4.97 7.30
N LEU A 281 -6.43 5.22 7.94
CA LEU A 281 -5.18 5.48 7.21
C LEU A 281 -4.77 4.29 6.35
N ARG A 282 -5.19 3.08 6.69
CA ARG A 282 -4.97 1.90 5.85
C ARG A 282 -5.42 2.11 4.40
N TRP A 283 -6.47 2.90 4.19
CA TRP A 283 -6.96 3.21 2.84
C TRP A 283 -5.93 3.91 1.95
N GLN A 284 -4.88 4.48 2.52
CA GLN A 284 -3.84 5.18 1.75
C GLN A 284 -3.10 4.24 0.79
N ILE A 285 -2.90 2.99 1.17
CA ILE A 285 -2.27 2.00 0.29
C ILE A 285 -3.16 1.63 -0.90
N GLU A 286 -4.48 1.62 -0.72
CA GLU A 286 -5.42 1.41 -1.83
C GLU A 286 -5.36 2.56 -2.84
N LEU A 287 -5.19 3.80 -2.36
CA LEU A 287 -4.97 4.96 -3.23
C LEU A 287 -3.63 4.88 -3.95
N LEU A 288 -2.59 4.34 -3.30
CA LEU A 288 -1.30 4.08 -3.91
C LEU A 288 -1.42 3.07 -5.07
N PHE A 289 -2.11 1.94 -4.85
CA PHE A 289 -2.39 0.97 -5.92
C PHE A 289 -3.24 1.57 -7.04
N LYS A 290 -4.25 2.36 -6.70
CA LYS A 290 -5.06 3.07 -7.69
C LYS A 290 -4.20 4.02 -8.53
N LEU A 291 -3.29 4.75 -7.90
CA LEU A 291 -2.35 5.63 -8.59
C LEU A 291 -1.43 4.84 -9.52
N SER A 292 -0.88 3.71 -9.03
CA SER A 292 -0.01 2.83 -9.82
C SER A 292 -0.73 2.27 -11.05
N LYS A 293 -1.99 1.86 -10.92
CA LYS A 293 -2.81 1.37 -12.04
C LYS A 293 -3.14 2.49 -13.02
N SER A 294 -3.61 3.64 -12.54
CA SER A 294 -4.11 4.72 -13.40
C SER A 294 -3.00 5.56 -14.07
N LEU A 295 -1.81 5.68 -13.46
CA LEU A 295 -0.72 6.51 -13.97
C LEU A 295 0.45 5.70 -14.51
N MET A 296 0.82 4.63 -13.83
CA MET A 296 1.92 3.77 -14.24
C MET A 296 1.45 2.60 -15.11
N HIS A 297 0.13 2.44 -15.29
CA HIS A 297 -0.45 1.37 -16.10
C HIS A 297 0.11 -0.02 -15.76
N ILE A 298 0.23 -0.33 -14.47
CA ILE A 298 0.79 -1.61 -14.01
C ILE A 298 -0.12 -2.80 -14.35
N ASP A 299 -1.42 -2.56 -14.57
CA ASP A 299 -2.45 -3.54 -14.90
C ASP A 299 -2.64 -3.76 -16.42
N SER A 300 -1.96 -2.99 -17.25
CA SER A 300 -2.10 -3.04 -18.72
C SER A 300 -0.82 -3.48 -19.47
N MET A 301 0.12 -4.11 -18.75
CA MET A 301 1.35 -4.62 -19.34
C MET A 301 1.08 -5.83 -20.25
N ARG A 302 1.62 -5.81 -21.48
CA ARG A 302 1.32 -6.79 -22.53
C ARG A 302 2.45 -7.80 -22.82
N THR A 303 3.52 -7.78 -22.04
CA THR A 303 4.63 -8.71 -22.29
C THR A 303 4.30 -10.13 -21.83
N THR A 304 4.72 -11.10 -22.61
CA THR A 304 4.66 -12.54 -22.29
C THR A 304 5.95 -13.08 -21.68
N LYS A 305 7.02 -12.27 -21.66
CA LYS A 305 8.31 -12.63 -21.08
C LYS A 305 8.32 -12.31 -19.59
N SER A 306 8.37 -13.32 -18.74
CA SER A 306 8.25 -13.18 -17.27
C SER A 306 9.28 -12.22 -16.67
N SER A 307 10.57 -12.37 -17.02
CA SER A 307 11.62 -11.47 -16.49
C SER A 307 11.40 -10.03 -16.91
N ARG A 308 10.92 -9.79 -18.14
CA ARG A 308 10.60 -8.43 -18.57
C ARG A 308 9.44 -7.87 -17.76
N PHE A 309 8.41 -8.66 -17.52
CA PHE A 309 7.25 -8.26 -16.72
C PHE A 309 7.67 -7.81 -15.31
N ILE A 310 8.49 -8.63 -14.64
CA ILE A 310 9.00 -8.31 -13.30
C ILE A 310 9.86 -7.03 -13.30
N ILE A 311 10.78 -6.90 -14.26
CA ILE A 311 11.64 -5.72 -14.40
C ILE A 311 10.80 -4.46 -14.61
N GLU A 312 9.76 -4.51 -15.44
CA GLU A 312 8.84 -3.40 -15.66
C GLU A 312 8.10 -2.99 -14.39
N ILE A 313 7.62 -3.95 -13.58
CA ILE A 313 6.96 -3.66 -12.28
C ILE A 313 7.91 -2.92 -11.35
N TYR A 314 9.09 -3.48 -11.09
CA TYR A 314 10.07 -2.84 -10.21
C TYR A 314 10.50 -1.46 -10.73
N GLY A 315 10.67 -1.32 -12.05
CA GLY A 315 10.96 -0.04 -12.70
C GLY A 315 9.87 1.01 -12.45
N LYS A 316 8.60 0.62 -12.59
CA LYS A 316 7.45 1.50 -12.35
C LYS A 316 7.35 1.92 -10.87
N PHE A 317 7.56 1.01 -9.95
CA PHE A 317 7.56 1.35 -8.52
C PHE A 317 8.77 2.23 -8.13
N MET A 318 9.97 1.98 -8.65
CA MET A 318 11.12 2.88 -8.45
C MET A 318 10.85 4.28 -9.02
N ALA A 319 10.23 4.37 -10.21
CA ALA A 319 9.85 5.66 -10.80
C ALA A 319 8.80 6.40 -9.95
N MET A 320 7.84 5.67 -9.38
CA MET A 320 6.85 6.24 -8.47
C MET A 320 7.48 6.74 -7.16
N MET A 321 8.43 6.02 -6.61
CA MET A 321 9.17 6.47 -5.43
C MET A 321 10.02 7.71 -5.72
N LEU A 322 10.68 7.76 -6.88
CA LEU A 322 11.40 8.95 -7.32
C LEU A 322 10.44 10.16 -7.42
N LEU A 323 9.23 9.95 -7.94
CA LEU A 323 8.20 10.98 -7.96
C LEU A 323 7.85 11.45 -6.53
N PHE A 324 7.67 10.54 -5.58
CA PHE A 324 7.37 10.90 -4.20
C PHE A 324 8.48 11.76 -3.56
N LEU A 325 9.73 11.38 -3.78
CA LEU A 325 10.89 12.15 -3.32
C LEU A 325 10.92 13.56 -3.92
N LEU A 326 10.73 13.68 -5.23
CA LEU A 326 10.70 14.97 -5.91
C LEU A 326 9.52 15.85 -5.48
N CYS A 327 8.42 15.24 -5.06
CA CYS A 327 7.23 15.95 -4.60
C CYS A 327 7.26 16.33 -3.11
N GLU A 328 8.16 15.76 -2.33
CA GLU A 328 8.19 15.93 -0.87
C GLU A 328 8.22 17.40 -0.42
N PRO A 329 9.08 18.28 -0.94
CA PRO A 329 9.12 19.67 -0.50
C PRO A 329 7.80 20.42 -0.72
N VAL A 330 7.16 20.21 -1.89
CA VAL A 330 5.89 20.86 -2.23
C VAL A 330 4.73 20.27 -1.43
N ARG A 331 4.75 18.95 -1.24
CA ARG A 331 3.76 18.24 -0.44
C ARG A 331 3.72 18.77 0.99
N ASN A 332 4.87 18.97 1.61
CA ASN A 332 4.98 19.46 2.99
C ASN A 332 4.47 20.89 3.15
N GLN A 333 4.57 21.71 2.10
CA GLN A 333 4.04 23.09 2.10
C GLN A 333 2.55 23.17 1.76
N CYS A 334 2.05 22.29 0.89
CA CYS A 334 0.70 22.36 0.30
C CYS A 334 -0.16 21.13 0.65
N LEU A 335 -0.08 20.59 1.87
CA LEU A 335 -0.60 19.30 2.34
C LEU A 335 -1.99 18.89 1.78
N ASN A 336 -2.96 19.80 1.74
CA ASN A 336 -4.33 19.50 1.35
C ASN A 336 -4.65 19.78 -0.13
N GLN A 337 -3.80 20.52 -0.82
CA GLN A 337 -4.04 20.98 -2.19
C GLN A 337 -3.19 20.24 -3.24
N PHE A 338 -2.22 19.45 -2.82
CA PHE A 338 -1.31 18.75 -3.72
C PHE A 338 -1.97 17.56 -4.43
N SER A 339 -1.70 17.42 -5.74
CA SER A 339 -2.19 16.33 -6.59
C SER A 339 -1.04 15.50 -7.16
N PHE A 340 -0.81 14.32 -6.58
CA PHE A 340 0.15 13.37 -7.13
C PHE A 340 -0.15 12.98 -8.59
N TYR A 341 -1.43 12.96 -8.97
CA TYR A 341 -1.83 12.67 -10.35
C TYR A 341 -1.26 13.71 -11.33
N LYS A 342 -1.41 15.01 -11.02
CA LYS A 342 -0.85 16.08 -11.85
C LYS A 342 0.67 16.09 -11.82
N ALA A 343 1.28 15.85 -10.65
CA ALA A 343 2.73 15.75 -10.49
C ALA A 343 3.33 14.62 -11.34
N CYS A 344 2.68 13.46 -11.39
CA CYS A 344 3.12 12.36 -12.24
C CYS A 344 3.07 12.72 -13.72
N LYS A 345 2.02 13.37 -14.18
CA LYS A 345 1.93 13.86 -15.56
C LYS A 345 3.04 14.86 -15.92
N LEU A 346 3.31 15.80 -15.00
CA LEU A 346 4.44 16.75 -15.18
C LEU A 346 5.78 16.01 -15.27
N LEU A 347 6.03 15.06 -14.37
CA LEU A 347 7.27 14.29 -14.41
C LEU A 347 7.39 13.46 -15.69
N SER A 348 6.30 12.89 -16.19
CA SER A 348 6.29 12.18 -17.47
C SER A 348 6.71 13.09 -18.64
N ILE A 349 6.19 14.32 -18.69
CA ILE A 349 6.55 15.33 -19.71
C ILE A 349 8.04 15.69 -19.61
N HIS A 350 8.55 15.86 -18.38
CA HIS A 350 9.94 16.27 -18.12
C HIS A 350 10.91 15.11 -17.93
N SER A 351 10.51 13.87 -18.19
CA SER A 351 11.33 12.66 -17.94
C SER A 351 12.68 12.69 -18.67
N ALA A 352 12.73 13.20 -19.90
CA ALA A 352 13.97 13.34 -20.65
C ALA A 352 14.94 14.35 -20.00
N GLY A 353 14.42 15.46 -19.48
CA GLY A 353 15.18 16.47 -18.74
C GLY A 353 15.74 15.93 -17.43
N LEU A 354 14.93 15.15 -16.68
CA LEU A 354 15.38 14.47 -15.49
C LEU A 354 16.59 13.56 -15.79
N ILE A 355 16.49 12.73 -16.83
CA ILE A 355 17.57 11.82 -17.20
C ILE A 355 18.84 12.58 -17.62
N ALA A 356 18.71 13.64 -18.41
CA ALA A 356 19.82 14.48 -18.76
C ALA A 356 20.49 15.14 -17.54
N SER A 357 19.71 15.42 -16.51
CA SER A 357 20.19 16.04 -15.27
C SER A 357 21.10 15.13 -14.44
N PHE A 358 20.99 13.80 -14.57
CA PHE A 358 21.88 12.85 -13.87
C PHE A 358 23.34 12.87 -14.36
N ALA A 359 23.65 13.70 -15.33
CA ALA A 359 25.03 13.89 -15.81
C ALA A 359 25.94 14.61 -14.79
N SER A 360 25.38 15.47 -13.92
CA SER A 360 26.14 16.14 -12.86
C SER A 360 25.20 16.61 -11.71
N LYS A 361 25.79 16.78 -10.51
CA LYS A 361 25.08 17.33 -9.36
C LYS A 361 24.49 18.72 -9.65
N TYR A 362 25.20 19.54 -10.42
CA TYR A 362 24.75 20.88 -10.80
C TYR A 362 23.49 20.82 -11.67
N ARG A 363 23.49 20.01 -12.74
CA ARG A 363 22.34 19.83 -13.62
C ARG A 363 21.13 19.23 -12.86
N LEU A 364 21.39 18.28 -11.97
CA LEU A 364 20.32 17.70 -11.14
C LEU A 364 19.69 18.76 -10.22
N LYS A 365 20.50 19.61 -9.59
CA LYS A 365 20.00 20.72 -8.76
C LYS A 365 19.16 21.69 -9.60
N GLN A 366 19.61 22.06 -10.81
CA GLN A 366 18.84 22.91 -11.71
C GLN A 366 17.51 22.29 -12.09
N PHE A 367 17.51 20.99 -12.44
CA PHE A 367 16.27 20.29 -12.75
C PHE A 367 15.31 20.25 -11.56
N ILE A 368 15.78 19.92 -10.35
CA ILE A 368 14.96 19.88 -9.14
C ILE A 368 14.35 21.26 -8.87
N THR A 369 15.12 22.34 -8.96
CA THR A 369 14.62 23.71 -8.76
C THR A 369 13.54 24.06 -9.79
N PHE A 370 13.78 23.76 -11.07
CA PHE A 370 12.81 23.96 -12.13
C PHE A 370 11.54 23.14 -11.89
N PHE A 371 11.68 21.84 -11.61
CA PHE A 371 10.55 20.93 -11.40
C PHE A 371 9.74 21.29 -10.16
N TYR A 372 10.41 21.79 -9.11
CA TYR A 372 9.73 22.33 -7.94
C TYR A 372 8.79 23.49 -8.31
N GLY A 373 9.25 24.43 -9.13
CA GLY A 373 8.40 25.52 -9.66
C GLY A 373 7.17 25.01 -10.42
N GLU A 374 7.38 24.01 -11.30
CA GLU A 374 6.29 23.35 -12.03
C GLU A 374 5.25 22.70 -11.08
N LEU A 375 5.73 22.01 -10.03
CA LEU A 375 4.86 21.39 -9.06
C LEU A 375 4.02 22.42 -8.27
N VAL A 376 4.62 23.52 -7.85
CA VAL A 376 3.93 24.59 -7.12
C VAL A 376 2.84 25.23 -7.97
N LEU A 377 3.08 25.41 -9.25
CA LEU A 377 2.14 26.04 -10.19
C LEU A 377 1.03 25.08 -10.63
N PHE A 378 1.40 23.88 -11.05
CA PHE A 378 0.51 23.00 -11.82
C PHE A 378 0.06 21.73 -11.09
N ALA A 379 0.72 21.32 -9.99
CA ALA A 379 0.35 20.11 -9.27
C ALA A 379 -0.69 20.35 -8.16
N LYS A 380 -1.52 21.41 -8.25
CA LYS A 380 -2.61 21.69 -7.33
C LYS A 380 -3.88 20.94 -7.72
N LYS A 381 -4.67 20.54 -6.72
CA LYS A 381 -6.01 19.97 -6.94
C LYS A 381 -6.95 21.03 -7.47
N ASP A 382 -7.80 20.65 -8.42
CA ASP A 382 -8.86 21.52 -8.88
C ASP A 382 -9.87 21.78 -7.75
N ILE A 383 -10.25 23.02 -7.55
CA ILE A 383 -11.34 23.41 -6.64
C ILE A 383 -12.64 22.97 -7.30
N LYS A 384 -13.16 21.80 -6.93
CA LYS A 384 -14.50 21.39 -7.39
C LYS A 384 -15.54 22.26 -6.71
N LYS A 385 -16.30 23.03 -7.48
CA LYS A 385 -17.58 23.58 -7.03
C LYS A 385 -18.42 22.42 -6.48
N LYS A 386 -18.96 22.59 -5.26
CA LYS A 386 -19.71 21.56 -4.54
C LYS A 386 -20.87 21.03 -5.39
N HIS A 387 -20.72 19.88 -6.00
CA HIS A 387 -21.81 18.99 -6.34
C HIS A 387 -21.47 17.62 -5.79
N ASN A 388 -22.23 17.25 -4.75
CA ASN A 388 -22.46 15.93 -4.17
C ASN A 388 -21.33 14.91 -4.08
N VAL A 389 -21.08 14.59 -2.80
CA VAL A 389 -20.58 13.30 -2.28
C VAL A 389 -19.45 12.67 -3.07
N SER A 390 -18.26 12.93 -2.65
CA SER A 390 -17.14 12.07 -3.01
C SER A 390 -16.22 11.89 -1.84
N ILE A 391 -15.87 10.65 -1.68
CA ILE A 391 -14.77 10.15 -0.91
C ILE A 391 -13.56 11.07 -1.07
N LYS A 392 -13.46 12.06 -0.20
CA LYS A 392 -12.33 12.97 -0.09
C LYS A 392 -11.48 12.53 1.06
N THR A 393 -10.56 11.61 0.79
CA THR A 393 -9.43 11.45 1.68
C THR A 393 -8.19 11.75 0.85
N PRO A 394 -7.48 12.84 1.08
CA PRO A 394 -6.17 13.06 0.49
C PRO A 394 -5.22 11.99 0.99
N LEU A 395 -4.24 11.60 0.18
CA LEU A 395 -3.13 10.72 0.58
C LEU A 395 -2.39 11.20 1.84
N LEU A 396 -2.76 12.36 2.37
CA LEU A 396 -2.24 12.97 3.59
C LEU A 396 -3.26 13.99 4.10
N LYS A 397 -4.21 13.59 4.93
CA LYS A 397 -4.91 14.52 5.81
C LYS A 397 -4.33 14.40 7.20
N SER A 398 -3.55 15.36 7.58
CA SER A 398 -3.34 15.72 8.97
C SER A 398 -4.57 16.50 9.47
N ASN A 399 -5.65 15.82 9.83
CA ASN A 399 -6.65 16.39 10.71
C ASN A 399 -6.56 15.65 12.05
N PHE A 400 -5.42 15.80 12.69
CA PHE A 400 -5.29 15.68 14.13
C PHE A 400 -5.13 17.10 14.69
N ASN A 401 -6.14 17.94 14.53
CA ASN A 401 -6.26 19.15 15.31
C ASN A 401 -7.29 18.90 16.40
N ALA A 402 -6.79 19.03 17.64
CA ALA A 402 -7.41 19.08 18.97
C ALA A 402 -8.27 17.88 19.35
#